data_6fd1cb3c6aec573fe93a6b6f73b55dff
#
_entry.id   6fd1cb3c6aec573fe93a6b6f73b55dff
#
_cell.length_a   1.000
_cell.length_b   1.000
_cell.length_c   1.000
_cell.angle_alpha   90.00
_cell.angle_beta   90.00
_cell.angle_gamma   90.00
#
_symmetry.space_group_name_H-M   'P 1'
#
loop_
_entity.id
_entity.type
_entity.pdbx_description
1 polymer ?
#
loop_
_entity_poly.entity_id
_entity_poly.type
_entity_poly.pdbx_seq_one_letter_code
_entity_poly.pdbx_strand_id
1 'polypeptide(L)'
;MSIIGIVAVDRSLAIGKGGKLPWHYSADMKFFKQTTVGNAVVMGRRTWSTLKGPLPDRQNIVLTRNGGLEVPESVRIMKDVESVLEFAKIVDTHVFVIGGAKVYEGLLPHIDRWVVTEVPLSVEGADTFMPRNFLNGFATYEVRQLDEGLRVKIYERV
;
A
#
# COMPACT_ATOMS: atom_id res chain seq x y z
N MET A 1 5.56 16.58 2.23
CA MET A 1 4.58 15.65 1.65
C MET A 1 4.30 14.50 2.60
N SER A 2 3.21 13.79 2.41
CA SER A 2 2.71 12.83 3.38
C SER A 2 3.13 11.40 3.05
N ILE A 3 3.20 10.56 4.08
CA ILE A 3 3.29 9.11 3.94
C ILE A 3 1.86 8.58 4.03
N ILE A 4 1.40 7.92 2.98
CA ILE A 4 0.01 7.50 2.83
C ILE A 4 -0.03 5.98 2.66
N GLY A 5 -0.75 5.30 3.55
CA GLY A 5 -1.04 3.88 3.37
C GLY A 5 -2.19 3.72 2.38
N ILE A 6 -2.05 2.81 1.43
CA ILE A 6 -3.12 2.48 0.49
C ILE A 6 -3.30 0.98 0.49
N VAL A 7 -4.53 0.52 0.70
CA VAL A 7 -4.82 -0.90 0.88
C VAL A 7 -6.26 -1.21 0.47
N ALA A 8 -6.46 -2.40 -0.09
CA ALA A 8 -7.80 -2.95 -0.31
C ALA A 8 -8.01 -4.10 0.68
N VAL A 9 -9.14 -4.11 1.36
CA VAL A 9 -9.46 -5.12 2.38
C VAL A 9 -10.85 -5.71 2.11
N ASP A 10 -11.01 -6.98 2.46
CA ASP A 10 -12.34 -7.59 2.51
C ASP A 10 -13.03 -7.25 3.85
N ARG A 11 -14.20 -7.85 4.10
CA ARG A 11 -14.97 -7.60 5.33
C ARG A 11 -14.26 -8.02 6.62
N SER A 12 -13.26 -8.89 6.51
CA SER A 12 -12.47 -9.40 7.64
C SER A 12 -11.07 -8.78 7.71
N LEU A 13 -10.81 -7.73 6.94
CA LEU A 13 -9.51 -7.07 6.81
C LEU A 13 -8.45 -7.96 6.14
N ALA A 14 -8.88 -8.96 5.37
CA ALA A 14 -7.97 -9.80 4.59
C ALA A 14 -7.37 -8.99 3.45
N ILE A 15 -6.07 -9.19 3.20
CA ILE A 15 -5.31 -8.54 2.14
C ILE A 15 -4.53 -9.53 1.28
N GLY A 16 -4.55 -10.81 1.62
CA GLY A 16 -3.81 -11.81 0.84
C GLY A 16 -4.24 -13.23 1.10
N LYS A 17 -4.00 -14.06 0.09
CA LYS A 17 -4.18 -15.50 0.14
C LYS A 17 -3.14 -16.14 -0.77
N GLY A 18 -2.28 -16.98 -0.22
CA GLY A 18 -1.21 -17.62 -0.98
C GLY A 18 -0.23 -16.65 -1.62
N GLY A 19 0.03 -15.50 -0.98
CA GLY A 19 0.97 -14.50 -1.49
C GLY A 19 0.40 -13.59 -2.57
N LYS A 20 -0.90 -13.65 -2.84
CA LYS A 20 -1.57 -12.86 -3.89
C LYS A 20 -2.80 -12.17 -3.33
N LEU A 21 -3.26 -11.13 -4.03
CA LEU A 21 -4.57 -10.55 -3.77
C LEU A 21 -5.64 -11.61 -4.08
N PRO A 22 -6.58 -11.83 -3.15
CA PRO A 22 -7.59 -12.88 -3.33
C PRO A 22 -8.77 -12.49 -4.20
N TRP A 23 -8.71 -11.32 -4.85
CA TRP A 23 -9.74 -10.82 -5.76
C TRP A 23 -9.11 -10.07 -6.91
N HIS A 24 -9.94 -9.80 -7.92
CA HIS A 24 -9.52 -8.99 -9.06
C HIS A 24 -10.68 -8.06 -9.46
N TYR A 25 -10.50 -6.76 -9.26
CA TYR A 25 -11.46 -5.73 -9.64
C TYR A 25 -10.74 -4.68 -10.48
N SER A 26 -11.24 -4.46 -11.70
CA SER A 26 -10.68 -3.44 -12.60
C SER A 26 -10.79 -2.04 -12.01
N ALA A 27 -11.90 -1.77 -11.31
CA ALA A 27 -12.11 -0.47 -10.65
C ALA A 27 -11.06 -0.19 -9.58
N ASP A 28 -10.65 -1.22 -8.82
CA ASP A 28 -9.62 -1.09 -7.81
C ASP A 28 -8.25 -0.80 -8.43
N MET A 29 -7.89 -1.55 -9.46
CA MET A 29 -6.62 -1.35 -10.17
C MET A 29 -6.53 0.03 -10.80
N LYS A 30 -7.60 0.49 -11.41
CA LYS A 30 -7.68 1.82 -12.02
C LYS A 30 -7.56 2.93 -10.96
N PHE A 31 -8.28 2.78 -9.86
CA PHE A 31 -8.21 3.72 -8.75
C PHE A 31 -6.81 3.79 -8.15
N PHE A 32 -6.18 2.65 -7.92
CA PHE A 32 -4.81 2.55 -7.40
C PHE A 32 -3.84 3.31 -8.31
N LYS A 33 -3.91 3.06 -9.60
CA LYS A 33 -3.04 3.73 -10.58
C LYS A 33 -3.26 5.24 -10.56
N GLN A 34 -4.50 5.69 -10.63
CA GLN A 34 -4.84 7.11 -10.64
C GLN A 34 -4.40 7.83 -9.37
N THR A 35 -4.45 7.13 -8.24
CA THR A 35 -4.10 7.69 -6.94
C THR A 35 -2.59 7.80 -6.76
N THR A 36 -1.83 6.81 -7.22
CA THR A 36 -0.39 6.73 -6.95
C THR A 36 0.50 7.32 -8.05
N VAL A 37 0.00 7.48 -9.27
CA VAL A 37 0.80 7.98 -10.39
C VAL A 37 1.42 9.34 -10.07
N GLY A 38 2.68 9.53 -10.46
CA GLY A 38 3.43 10.76 -10.17
C GLY A 38 4.03 10.82 -8.78
N ASN A 39 3.84 9.80 -7.95
CA ASN A 39 4.34 9.75 -6.59
C ASN A 39 5.32 8.59 -6.40
N ALA A 40 5.90 8.49 -5.21
CA ALA A 40 6.70 7.33 -4.83
C ALA A 40 5.82 6.23 -4.25
N VAL A 41 6.20 4.97 -4.47
CA VAL A 41 5.54 3.79 -3.90
C VAL A 41 6.58 2.95 -3.17
N VAL A 42 6.26 2.55 -1.94
CA VAL A 42 7.12 1.70 -1.12
C VAL A 42 6.44 0.36 -0.92
N MET A 43 7.17 -0.70 -1.19
CA MET A 43 6.66 -2.07 -1.11
C MET A 43 7.71 -3.01 -0.52
N GLY A 44 7.26 -4.14 0.01
CA GLY A 44 8.15 -5.21 0.42
C GLY A 44 8.60 -6.06 -0.77
N ARG A 45 9.61 -6.91 -0.53
CA ARG A 45 10.16 -7.79 -1.56
C ARG A 45 9.10 -8.72 -2.17
N ARG A 46 8.22 -9.27 -1.34
CA ARG A 46 7.17 -10.19 -1.83
C ARG A 46 6.18 -9.47 -2.76
N THR A 47 5.79 -8.26 -2.42
CA THR A 47 4.93 -7.46 -3.29
C THR A 47 5.64 -7.15 -4.60
N TRP A 48 6.92 -6.77 -4.53
CA TRP A 48 7.74 -6.56 -5.71
C TRP A 48 7.76 -7.79 -6.62
N SER A 49 7.91 -8.97 -6.05
CA SER A 49 7.97 -10.23 -6.83
C SER A 49 6.68 -10.57 -7.56
N THR A 50 5.54 -10.00 -7.15
CA THR A 50 4.26 -10.19 -7.83
C THR A 50 4.07 -9.27 -9.02
N LEU A 51 4.90 -8.24 -9.16
CA LEU A 51 4.84 -7.30 -10.27
C LEU A 51 5.64 -7.82 -11.45
N LYS A 52 5.20 -7.50 -12.65
CA LYS A 52 5.92 -7.85 -13.89
C LYS A 52 7.08 -6.89 -14.18
N GLY A 53 7.24 -5.87 -13.38
CA GLY A 53 8.25 -4.83 -13.50
C GLY A 53 7.85 -3.64 -12.66
N PRO A 54 8.64 -2.55 -12.71
CA PRO A 54 8.29 -1.34 -11.98
C PRO A 54 6.93 -0.80 -12.39
N LEU A 55 6.22 -0.22 -11.43
CA LEU A 55 4.97 0.48 -11.71
C LEU A 55 5.32 1.76 -12.51
N PRO A 56 4.73 1.94 -13.73
CA PRO A 56 5.08 3.08 -14.57
C PRO A 56 4.71 4.42 -13.94
N ASP A 57 5.51 5.44 -14.22
CA ASP A 57 5.29 6.83 -13.80
C ASP A 57 5.23 7.01 -12.28
N ARG A 58 5.89 6.12 -11.56
CA ARG A 58 6.04 6.19 -10.10
C ARG A 58 7.48 5.87 -9.75
N GLN A 59 7.98 6.44 -8.66
CA GLN A 59 9.27 6.06 -8.15
C GLN A 59 9.10 4.82 -7.28
N ASN A 60 9.63 3.69 -7.73
CA ASN A 60 9.49 2.39 -7.06
C ASN A 60 10.58 2.20 -6.02
N ILE A 61 10.20 1.89 -4.80
CA ILE A 61 11.10 1.64 -3.68
C ILE A 61 10.75 0.28 -3.09
N VAL A 62 11.75 -0.59 -2.96
CA VAL A 62 11.59 -1.89 -2.31
C VAL A 62 12.28 -1.84 -0.95
N LEU A 63 11.50 -2.00 0.10
CA LEU A 63 11.99 -2.05 1.48
C LEU A 63 12.34 -3.49 1.81
N THR A 64 13.64 -3.78 1.90
CA THR A 64 14.12 -5.13 2.20
C THR A 64 15.53 -5.08 2.77
N ARG A 65 15.82 -6.00 3.69
CA ARG A 65 17.18 -6.18 4.22
C ARG A 65 18.08 -6.93 3.24
N ASN A 66 17.51 -7.55 2.21
CA ASN A 66 18.27 -8.27 1.20
C ASN A 66 18.90 -7.30 0.20
N GLY A 67 20.13 -6.85 0.48
CA GLY A 67 20.86 -5.95 -0.39
C GLY A 67 21.32 -6.57 -1.70
N GLY A 68 21.21 -7.91 -1.85
CA GLY A 68 21.55 -8.62 -3.09
C GLY A 68 20.40 -8.78 -4.05
N LEU A 69 19.22 -8.21 -3.74
CA LEU A 69 18.09 -8.25 -4.65
C LEU A 69 18.42 -7.48 -5.93
N GLU A 70 18.28 -8.15 -7.07
CA GLU A 70 18.48 -7.52 -8.38
C GLU A 70 17.20 -6.83 -8.82
N VAL A 71 17.31 -5.53 -9.10
CA VAL A 71 16.20 -4.71 -9.57
C VAL A 71 16.68 -3.83 -10.72
N PRO A 72 15.76 -3.35 -11.58
CA PRO A 72 16.12 -2.36 -12.58
C PRO A 72 16.73 -1.11 -11.96
N GLU A 73 17.53 -0.40 -12.73
CA GLU A 73 18.22 0.81 -12.25
C GLU A 73 17.27 1.88 -11.73
N SER A 74 16.05 1.93 -12.28
CA SER A 74 15.01 2.88 -11.86
C SER A 74 14.39 2.57 -10.50
N VAL A 75 14.68 1.39 -9.93
CA VAL A 75 14.11 0.95 -8.66
C VAL A 75 15.14 1.11 -7.55
N ARG A 76 14.74 1.70 -6.43
CA ARG A 76 15.62 1.85 -5.27
C ARG A 76 15.33 0.78 -4.25
N ILE A 77 16.39 0.27 -3.63
CA ILE A 77 16.29 -0.62 -2.48
C ILE A 77 16.62 0.20 -1.24
N MET A 78 15.76 0.12 -0.23
CA MET A 78 15.99 0.70 1.09
C MET A 78 15.97 -0.41 2.12
N LYS A 79 16.88 -0.36 3.09
CA LYS A 79 17.10 -1.45 4.04
C LYS A 79 16.19 -1.40 5.25
N ASP A 80 15.71 -0.22 5.62
CA ASP A 80 15.00 -0.01 6.87
C ASP A 80 13.98 1.12 6.77
N VAL A 81 13.13 1.21 7.78
CA VAL A 81 12.11 2.26 7.90
C VAL A 81 12.75 3.64 7.97
N GLU A 82 13.87 3.77 8.67
CA GLU A 82 14.59 5.05 8.79
C GLU A 82 14.93 5.63 7.42
N SER A 83 15.42 4.81 6.50
CA SER A 83 15.75 5.24 5.14
C SER A 83 14.52 5.76 4.40
N VAL A 84 13.37 5.11 4.58
CA VAL A 84 12.11 5.56 3.98
C VAL A 84 11.69 6.91 4.56
N LEU A 85 11.82 7.08 5.87
CA LEU A 85 11.47 8.34 6.54
C LEU A 85 12.35 9.49 6.09
N GLU A 86 13.65 9.25 5.96
CA GLU A 86 14.60 10.25 5.44
C GLU A 86 14.24 10.66 4.02
N PHE A 87 13.95 9.68 3.17
CA PHE A 87 13.50 9.93 1.80
C PHE A 87 12.20 10.76 1.78
N ALA A 88 11.24 10.42 2.63
CA ALA A 88 9.95 11.11 2.67
C ALA A 88 10.06 12.58 3.06
N LYS A 89 11.11 12.94 3.81
CA LYS A 89 11.35 14.34 4.23
C LYS A 89 11.84 15.21 3.07
N ILE A 90 12.51 14.63 2.08
CA ILE A 90 13.17 15.40 1.02
C ILE A 90 12.49 15.27 -0.35
N VAL A 91 11.66 14.25 -0.54
CA VAL A 91 10.96 14.06 -1.80
C VAL A 91 9.84 15.09 -1.93
N ASP A 92 9.58 15.54 -3.15
CA ASP A 92 8.55 16.53 -3.44
C ASP A 92 7.19 15.94 -3.81
N THR A 93 7.03 14.63 -3.62
CA THR A 93 5.77 13.90 -3.87
C THR A 93 5.30 13.24 -2.58
N HIS A 94 4.08 12.71 -2.59
CA HIS A 94 3.64 11.79 -1.55
C HIS A 94 4.39 10.47 -1.67
N VAL A 95 4.45 9.73 -0.57
CA VAL A 95 5.02 8.39 -0.50
C VAL A 95 3.89 7.44 -0.13
N PHE A 96 3.51 6.57 -1.06
CA PHE A 96 2.45 5.58 -0.83
C PHE A 96 3.04 4.26 -0.37
N VAL A 97 2.55 3.74 0.74
CA VAL A 97 2.92 2.43 1.25
C VAL A 97 1.91 1.43 0.70
N ILE A 98 2.38 0.49 -0.13
CA ILE A 98 1.49 -0.38 -0.91
C ILE A 98 1.51 -1.86 -0.48
N GLY A 99 2.25 -2.19 0.58
CA GLY A 99 2.20 -3.51 1.18
C GLY A 99 3.54 -4.26 1.12
N GLY A 100 3.62 -5.44 1.59
CA GLY A 100 2.53 -6.19 2.27
C GLY A 100 2.41 -5.93 3.77
N ALA A 101 1.86 -6.91 4.47
CA ALA A 101 1.52 -6.77 5.88
C ALA A 101 2.67 -6.26 6.76
N LYS A 102 3.87 -6.80 6.59
CA LYS A 102 5.03 -6.39 7.38
C LYS A 102 5.46 -4.95 7.10
N VAL A 103 5.33 -4.51 5.85
CA VAL A 103 5.67 -3.14 5.46
C VAL A 103 4.63 -2.17 6.02
N TYR A 104 3.35 -2.51 5.94
CA TYR A 104 2.30 -1.72 6.58
C TYR A 104 2.55 -1.60 8.08
N GLU A 105 2.83 -2.72 8.74
CA GLU A 105 3.06 -2.75 10.18
C GLU A 105 4.28 -1.90 10.57
N GLY A 106 5.38 -2.04 9.85
CA GLY A 106 6.61 -1.29 10.14
C GLY A 106 6.47 0.22 9.95
N LEU A 107 5.64 0.66 9.01
CA LEU A 107 5.43 2.08 8.74
C LEU A 107 4.19 2.65 9.42
N LEU A 108 3.39 1.82 10.08
CA LEU A 108 2.12 2.22 10.69
C LEU A 108 2.21 3.48 11.57
N PRO A 109 3.21 3.61 12.48
CA PRO A 109 3.31 4.82 13.31
C PRO A 109 3.59 6.10 12.53
N HIS A 110 4.02 5.98 11.28
CA HIS A 110 4.47 7.11 10.46
C HIS A 110 3.50 7.47 9.35
N ILE A 111 2.40 6.73 9.23
CA ILE A 111 1.39 6.98 8.20
C ILE A 111 0.52 8.16 8.62
N ASP A 112 0.40 9.14 7.73
CA ASP A 112 -0.38 10.35 7.95
C ASP A 112 -1.83 10.20 7.52
N ARG A 113 -2.07 9.36 6.50
CA ARG A 113 -3.37 9.18 5.88
C ARG A 113 -3.50 7.74 5.39
N TRP A 114 -4.70 7.19 5.47
CA TRP A 114 -5.02 5.89 4.88
C TRP A 114 -6.05 6.05 3.77
N VAL A 115 -5.82 5.35 2.67
CA VAL A 115 -6.77 5.18 1.57
C VAL A 115 -7.15 3.72 1.55
N VAL A 116 -8.35 3.39 1.98
CA VAL A 116 -8.80 2.02 2.19
C VAL A 116 -9.95 1.71 1.23
N THR A 117 -9.74 0.74 0.34
CA THR A 117 -10.80 0.21 -0.52
C THR A 117 -11.47 -0.94 0.21
N GLU A 118 -12.77 -0.83 0.43
CA GLU A 118 -13.59 -1.89 1.03
C GLU A 118 -14.16 -2.75 -0.09
N VAL A 119 -13.78 -4.03 -0.08
CA VAL A 119 -14.22 -5.03 -1.05
C VAL A 119 -15.43 -5.76 -0.48
N PRO A 120 -16.56 -5.85 -1.23
CA PRO A 120 -17.83 -6.34 -0.68
C PRO A 120 -17.90 -7.88 -0.66
N LEU A 121 -16.91 -8.52 -0.05
CA LEU A 121 -16.89 -9.98 0.09
C LEU A 121 -16.07 -10.37 1.31
N SER A 122 -16.14 -11.64 1.67
CA SER A 122 -15.31 -12.26 2.69
C SER A 122 -14.56 -13.41 2.04
N VAL A 123 -13.23 -13.34 2.01
CA VAL A 123 -12.41 -14.35 1.35
C VAL A 123 -12.25 -15.56 2.26
N GLU A 124 -12.73 -16.71 1.79
CA GLU A 124 -12.53 -17.96 2.49
C GLU A 124 -11.07 -18.41 2.36
N GLY A 125 -10.47 -18.78 3.48
CA GLY A 125 -9.08 -19.24 3.48
C GLY A 125 -8.03 -18.16 3.32
N ALA A 126 -8.38 -16.89 3.50
CA ALA A 126 -7.38 -15.82 3.52
C ALA A 126 -6.38 -16.06 4.65
N ASP A 127 -5.11 -15.75 4.37
CA ASP A 127 -4.02 -16.01 5.31
C ASP A 127 -3.27 -14.76 5.75
N THR A 128 -3.53 -13.63 5.13
CA THR A 128 -2.86 -12.37 5.44
C THR A 128 -3.89 -11.28 5.67
N PHE A 129 -3.75 -10.56 6.78
CA PHE A 129 -4.72 -9.58 7.24
C PHE A 129 -4.03 -8.30 7.68
N MET A 130 -4.76 -7.19 7.62
CA MET A 130 -4.35 -5.97 8.33
C MET A 130 -4.55 -6.16 9.84
N PRO A 131 -3.73 -5.49 10.68
CA PRO A 131 -4.01 -5.44 12.11
C PRO A 131 -5.41 -4.85 12.35
N ARG A 132 -6.16 -5.41 13.29
CA ARG A 132 -7.52 -4.95 13.60
C ARG A 132 -7.59 -3.47 13.98
N ASN A 133 -6.52 -2.97 14.56
CA ASN A 133 -6.44 -1.60 15.08
C ASN A 133 -5.63 -0.65 14.19
N PHE A 134 -5.42 -1.01 12.92
CA PHE A 134 -4.56 -0.18 12.06
C PHE A 134 -5.13 1.23 11.83
N LEU A 135 -6.43 1.42 12.02
CA LEU A 135 -7.08 2.72 11.88
C LEU A 135 -7.26 3.46 13.22
N ASN A 136 -6.71 2.95 14.32
CA ASN A 136 -6.75 3.66 15.58
C ASN A 136 -5.98 4.99 15.45
N GLY A 137 -6.58 6.08 15.92
CA GLY A 137 -6.00 7.40 15.80
C GLY A 137 -6.29 8.09 14.47
N PHE A 138 -7.17 7.50 13.65
CA PHE A 138 -7.60 8.07 12.39
C PHE A 138 -9.11 8.32 12.39
N ALA A 139 -9.53 9.34 11.67
CA ALA A 139 -10.95 9.63 11.47
C ALA A 139 -11.26 9.66 9.98
N THR A 140 -12.47 9.26 9.62
CA THR A 140 -12.93 9.27 8.23
C THR A 140 -12.99 10.71 7.73
N TYR A 141 -12.30 10.97 6.64
CA TYR A 141 -12.28 12.27 5.97
C TYR A 141 -13.21 12.31 4.77
N GLU A 142 -13.25 11.24 4.00
CA GLU A 142 -14.01 11.17 2.75
C GLU A 142 -14.43 9.73 2.48
N VAL A 143 -15.59 9.56 1.82
CA VAL A 143 -16.07 8.26 1.33
C VAL A 143 -16.42 8.43 -0.15
N ARG A 144 -15.92 7.53 -1.00
CA ARG A 144 -16.21 7.50 -2.44
C ARG A 144 -16.73 6.14 -2.85
N GLN A 145 -17.73 6.13 -3.72
CA GLN A 145 -18.17 4.91 -4.38
C GLN A 145 -17.37 4.73 -5.68
N LEU A 146 -16.88 3.52 -5.89
CA LEU A 146 -16.29 3.12 -7.16
C LEU A 146 -17.24 2.17 -7.87
N ASP A 147 -16.93 1.83 -9.12
CA ASP A 147 -17.63 0.78 -9.84
C ASP A 147 -17.42 -0.59 -9.17
N GLU A 148 -18.19 -1.56 -9.57
CA GLU A 148 -18.10 -2.95 -9.09
C GLU A 148 -18.43 -3.13 -7.60
N GLY A 149 -19.17 -2.18 -7.01
CA GLY A 149 -19.57 -2.26 -5.60
C GLY A 149 -18.47 -1.92 -4.60
N LEU A 150 -17.34 -1.41 -5.06
CA LEU A 150 -16.24 -1.01 -4.20
C LEU A 150 -16.51 0.34 -3.55
N ARG A 151 -16.03 0.51 -2.34
CA ARG A 151 -16.11 1.77 -1.63
C ARG A 151 -14.75 2.13 -1.06
N VAL A 152 -14.31 3.36 -1.32
CA VAL A 152 -13.05 3.88 -0.80
C VAL A 152 -13.34 4.82 0.36
N LYS A 153 -12.66 4.60 1.47
CA LYS A 153 -12.66 5.51 2.61
C LYS A 153 -11.27 6.09 2.80
N ILE A 154 -11.21 7.40 2.94
CA ILE A 154 -9.98 8.11 3.21
C ILE A 154 -10.01 8.53 4.68
N TYR A 155 -8.94 8.20 5.41
CA TYR A 155 -8.81 8.49 6.83
C TYR A 155 -7.62 9.40 7.05
N GLU A 156 -7.77 10.36 7.93
CA GLU A 156 -6.68 11.24 8.35
C GLU A 156 -6.40 11.06 9.83
N ARG A 157 -5.15 11.23 10.20
CA ARG A 157 -4.74 11.13 11.60
C ARG A 157 -5.37 12.25 12.41
N VAL A 158 -5.92 11.88 13.54
CA VAL A 158 -6.60 12.83 14.44
C VAL A 158 -5.58 13.54 15.34
#